data_5b0fc7bf43c5ab7af0795a2f00152ceb
#
_entry.id   5b0fc7bf43c5ab7af0795a2f00152ceb
#
_cell.length_a   1.000
_cell.length_b   1.000
_cell.length_c   1.000
_cell.angle_alpha   90.00
_cell.angle_beta   90.00
_cell.angle_gamma   90.00
#
_symmetry.space_group_name_H-M   'P 1'
#
loop_
_entity.id
_entity.type
_entity.pdbx_description
1 polymer ?
#
loop_
_entity_poly.entity_id
_entity_poly.type
_entity_poly.pdbx_seq_one_letter_code
_entity_poly.pdbx_strand_id
1 'polypeptide(L)'
;MIDEDKKRIIDETIVSSLVGQRVDRVISLVADIPRAAASQIIDAGAVLLDGVVVKAGKIKVTEGQHLVIDLTMLPEKQLPAAEPKIKIDVVYADDDLIVINKQAGIVVHPGAGNPTGTLVNAVLAVYPEIASVGDVYRPGVVHRLDAGTTGLMIMARTARAYDSLVDALSRRVVVRRYLALVWGEMSAPSGVIDAPLGRDQRDPTRMAVVAGGKTARTNYEVRQAFSSPVSCSLLECGLETGRTHQIRVHLATLGHSVVGDVVYGGARSVLSSPRPMLHAMTLKFDHPVTGIEMRFDAEIPADFASILKKCS
;
A
#
# COMPACT_ATOMS: atom_id res chain seq x y z
N MET A 1 -33.97 23.34 4.62
CA MET A 1 -33.43 22.85 3.33
C MET A 1 -32.68 24.02 2.73
N ILE A 2 -31.50 24.33 3.26
CA ILE A 2 -30.68 25.49 2.87
C ILE A 2 -29.33 24.94 2.40
N ASP A 3 -29.16 24.93 1.09
CA ASP A 3 -27.94 25.16 0.31
C ASP A 3 -26.70 24.28 0.63
N GLU A 4 -26.81 22.95 0.48
CA GLU A 4 -25.64 22.06 0.39
C GLU A 4 -24.89 22.25 -0.95
N ASP A 5 -25.55 22.77 -1.99
CA ASP A 5 -24.93 23.00 -3.31
C ASP A 5 -23.93 24.16 -3.35
N LYS A 6 -24.07 25.17 -2.47
CA LYS A 6 -23.10 26.28 -2.40
C LYS A 6 -21.75 25.90 -1.81
N LYS A 7 -21.64 24.80 -1.05
CA LYS A 7 -20.38 24.27 -0.53
C LYS A 7 -19.54 23.49 -1.56
N ARG A 8 -20.04 23.27 -2.75
CA ARG A 8 -19.39 22.44 -3.77
C ARG A 8 -18.60 23.21 -4.81
N ILE A 9 -18.73 24.54 -4.86
CA ILE A 9 -17.90 25.42 -5.70
C ILE A 9 -16.96 26.21 -4.79
N ILE A 10 -15.67 26.08 -5.05
CA ILE A 10 -14.61 26.87 -4.39
C ILE A 10 -14.21 27.98 -5.36
N ASP A 11 -14.16 29.19 -4.89
CA ASP A 11 -13.81 30.39 -5.62
C ASP A 11 -12.81 31.20 -4.80
N GLU A 12 -11.53 31.14 -5.20
CA GLU A 12 -10.41 31.65 -4.42
C GLU A 12 -9.39 32.41 -5.27
N THR A 13 -8.78 33.43 -4.70
CA THR A 13 -7.66 34.12 -5.31
C THR A 13 -6.34 33.54 -4.83
N ILE A 14 -5.41 33.28 -5.73
CA ILE A 14 -4.10 32.74 -5.42
C ILE A 14 -3.28 33.75 -4.62
N VAL A 15 -2.97 33.40 -3.38
CA VAL A 15 -2.14 34.19 -2.48
C VAL A 15 -0.65 33.92 -2.70
N SER A 16 0.21 34.86 -2.26
CA SER A 16 1.68 34.80 -2.44
C SER A 16 2.33 33.50 -1.96
N SER A 17 1.82 32.87 -0.90
CA SER A 17 2.33 31.58 -0.38
C SER A 17 2.13 30.38 -1.30
N LEU A 18 1.24 30.49 -2.28
CA LEU A 18 0.94 29.43 -3.27
C LEU A 18 1.65 29.64 -4.61
N VAL A 19 2.30 30.77 -4.82
CA VAL A 19 2.96 31.14 -6.09
C VAL A 19 4.01 30.11 -6.49
N GLY A 20 4.03 29.75 -7.78
CA GLY A 20 4.95 28.78 -8.37
C GLY A 20 4.64 27.32 -8.05
N GLN A 21 3.62 27.04 -7.24
CA GLN A 21 3.13 25.70 -7.00
C GLN A 21 2.32 25.19 -8.20
N ARG A 22 2.25 23.89 -8.36
CA ARG A 22 1.43 23.25 -9.39
C ARG A 22 -0.04 23.38 -9.01
N VAL A 23 -0.89 23.62 -10.01
CA VAL A 23 -2.33 23.80 -9.78
C VAL A 23 -2.99 22.56 -9.15
N ASP A 24 -2.56 21.33 -9.50
CA ASP A 24 -3.06 20.10 -8.87
C ASP A 24 -2.77 20.04 -7.35
N ARG A 25 -1.66 20.62 -6.92
CA ARG A 25 -1.31 20.73 -5.50
C ARG A 25 -2.12 21.82 -4.82
N VAL A 26 -2.29 22.96 -5.48
CA VAL A 26 -3.09 24.07 -4.95
C VAL A 26 -4.54 23.63 -4.73
N ILE A 27 -5.15 22.98 -5.73
CA ILE A 27 -6.49 22.38 -5.62
C ILE A 27 -6.57 21.43 -4.43
N SER A 28 -5.59 20.52 -4.31
CA SER A 28 -5.54 19.55 -3.20
C SER A 28 -5.51 20.23 -1.83
N LEU A 29 -4.81 21.36 -1.70
CA LEU A 29 -4.72 22.13 -0.44
C LEU A 29 -5.99 22.92 -0.16
N VAL A 30 -6.51 23.63 -1.16
CA VAL A 30 -7.65 24.56 -1.00
C VAL A 30 -8.96 23.80 -0.83
N ALA A 31 -9.12 22.69 -1.56
CA ALA A 31 -10.33 21.86 -1.51
C ALA A 31 -10.27 20.74 -0.46
N ASP A 32 -9.14 20.59 0.25
CA ASP A 32 -8.87 19.46 1.19
C ASP A 32 -9.16 18.09 0.57
N ILE A 33 -8.71 17.87 -0.66
CA ILE A 33 -8.90 16.61 -1.40
C ILE A 33 -7.56 15.99 -1.78
N PRO A 34 -7.48 14.64 -1.95
CA PRO A 34 -6.28 14.00 -2.46
C PRO A 34 -5.87 14.52 -3.85
N ARG A 35 -4.56 14.59 -4.14
CA ARG A 35 -4.07 15.03 -5.47
C ARG A 35 -4.61 14.21 -6.64
N ALA A 36 -4.91 12.92 -6.41
CA ALA A 36 -5.57 12.09 -7.42
C ALA A 36 -6.97 12.61 -7.76
N ALA A 37 -7.74 13.03 -6.76
CA ALA A 37 -9.03 13.65 -6.95
C ALA A 37 -8.91 15.04 -7.64
N ALA A 38 -7.89 15.84 -7.27
CA ALA A 38 -7.59 17.08 -7.96
C ALA A 38 -7.27 16.88 -9.45
N SER A 39 -6.55 15.81 -9.82
CA SER A 39 -6.34 15.46 -11.22
C SER A 39 -7.64 15.06 -11.92
N GLN A 40 -8.50 14.28 -11.27
CA GLN A 40 -9.80 13.88 -11.84
C GLN A 40 -10.71 15.09 -12.13
N ILE A 41 -10.75 16.08 -11.23
CA ILE A 41 -11.52 17.33 -11.45
C ILE A 41 -10.94 18.12 -12.62
N ILE A 42 -9.62 18.18 -12.75
CA ILE A 42 -8.96 18.84 -13.90
C ILE A 42 -9.31 18.12 -15.19
N ASP A 43 -9.26 16.80 -15.23
CA ASP A 43 -9.57 15.98 -16.40
C ASP A 43 -11.06 16.08 -16.78
N ALA A 44 -11.95 16.29 -15.80
CA ALA A 44 -13.37 16.56 -16.00
C ALA A 44 -13.66 17.99 -16.50
N GLY A 45 -12.65 18.88 -16.59
CA GLY A 45 -12.82 20.26 -17.02
C GLY A 45 -13.47 21.19 -15.98
N ALA A 46 -13.53 20.77 -14.72
CA ALA A 46 -14.22 21.45 -13.64
C ALA A 46 -13.34 22.45 -12.86
N VAL A 47 -12.20 22.84 -13.43
CA VAL A 47 -11.28 23.82 -12.84
C VAL A 47 -11.05 24.96 -13.82
N LEU A 48 -11.28 26.19 -13.36
CA LEU A 48 -10.96 27.40 -14.10
C LEU A 48 -9.83 28.17 -13.39
N LEU A 49 -8.90 28.69 -14.17
CA LEU A 49 -7.89 29.64 -13.72
C LEU A 49 -8.00 30.89 -14.59
N ASP A 50 -8.34 32.03 -13.98
CA ASP A 50 -8.67 33.28 -14.69
C ASP A 50 -9.77 33.09 -15.76
N GLY A 51 -10.78 32.25 -15.47
CA GLY A 51 -11.87 31.92 -16.38
C GLY A 51 -11.52 30.95 -17.50
N VAL A 52 -10.27 30.43 -17.57
CA VAL A 52 -9.82 29.48 -18.57
C VAL A 52 -9.75 28.06 -17.97
N VAL A 53 -10.32 27.07 -18.66
CA VAL A 53 -10.30 25.67 -18.23
C VAL A 53 -8.87 25.15 -18.11
N VAL A 54 -8.52 24.66 -16.93
CA VAL A 54 -7.23 24.02 -16.66
C VAL A 54 -7.22 22.63 -17.27
N LYS A 55 -6.30 22.38 -18.22
CA LYS A 55 -6.16 21.08 -18.92
C LYS A 55 -5.04 20.18 -18.39
N ALA A 56 -4.21 20.68 -17.48
CA ALA A 56 -3.07 19.90 -16.95
C ALA A 56 -2.69 20.34 -15.53
N GLY A 57 -2.61 19.41 -14.61
CA GLY A 57 -2.26 19.66 -13.21
C GLY A 57 -0.85 20.21 -12.97
N LYS A 58 0.05 20.14 -13.97
CA LYS A 58 1.43 20.65 -13.89
C LYS A 58 1.56 22.18 -14.09
N ILE A 59 0.50 22.88 -14.49
CA ILE A 59 0.50 24.32 -14.64
C ILE A 59 0.86 24.95 -13.29
N LYS A 60 1.77 25.94 -13.30
CA LYS A 60 2.15 26.70 -12.11
C LYS A 60 1.27 27.92 -11.97
N VAL A 61 0.81 28.19 -10.74
CA VAL A 61 -0.01 29.35 -10.44
C VAL A 61 0.85 30.58 -10.15
N THR A 62 0.28 31.77 -10.42
CA THR A 62 0.86 33.09 -10.09
C THR A 62 -0.03 33.83 -9.12
N GLU A 63 0.53 34.81 -8.40
CA GLU A 63 -0.21 35.63 -7.46
C GLU A 63 -1.33 36.42 -8.15
N GLY A 64 -2.47 36.52 -7.47
CA GLY A 64 -3.63 37.26 -7.95
C GLY A 64 -4.48 36.51 -8.97
N GLN A 65 -4.07 35.32 -9.44
CA GLN A 65 -4.93 34.51 -10.32
C GLN A 65 -6.18 34.04 -9.59
N HIS A 66 -7.29 33.99 -10.33
CA HIS A 66 -8.59 33.57 -9.82
C HIS A 66 -8.84 32.09 -10.11
N LEU A 67 -8.97 31.27 -9.07
CA LEU A 67 -9.14 29.83 -9.14
C LEU A 67 -10.58 29.47 -8.77
N VAL A 68 -11.31 28.86 -9.71
CA VAL A 68 -12.65 28.31 -9.46
C VAL A 68 -12.59 26.79 -9.61
N ILE A 69 -13.13 26.08 -8.62
CA ILE A 69 -13.15 24.61 -8.58
C ILE A 69 -14.59 24.17 -8.38
N ASP A 70 -15.13 23.42 -9.35
CA ASP A 70 -16.45 22.79 -9.22
C ASP A 70 -16.31 21.36 -8.71
N LEU A 71 -16.53 21.17 -7.41
CA LEU A 71 -16.46 19.85 -6.75
C LEU A 71 -17.69 18.97 -7.07
N THR A 72 -18.72 19.50 -7.73
CA THR A 72 -19.87 18.66 -8.14
C THR A 72 -19.49 17.66 -9.22
N MET A 73 -18.42 17.97 -9.97
CA MET A 73 -17.87 17.12 -11.04
C MET A 73 -16.88 16.05 -10.49
N LEU A 74 -16.61 16.04 -9.18
CA LEU A 74 -15.92 14.89 -8.60
C LEU A 74 -16.81 13.65 -8.77
N PRO A 75 -16.27 12.58 -9.39
CA PRO A 75 -17.02 11.33 -9.41
C PRO A 75 -17.34 10.93 -7.96
N GLU A 76 -18.60 10.60 -7.72
CA GLU A 76 -19.00 10.09 -6.40
C GLU A 76 -18.05 8.97 -6.00
N LYS A 77 -17.55 9.05 -4.77
CA LYS A 77 -16.73 7.98 -4.19
C LYS A 77 -17.60 6.73 -4.09
N GLN A 78 -17.49 5.86 -5.08
CA GLN A 78 -18.23 4.61 -5.08
C GLN A 78 -17.49 3.57 -4.24
N LEU A 79 -18.25 2.97 -3.34
CA LEU A 79 -17.80 1.80 -2.59
C LEU A 79 -17.45 0.67 -3.58
N PRO A 80 -16.35 -0.06 -3.39
CA PRO A 80 -16.06 -1.26 -4.18
C PRO A 80 -17.22 -2.26 -4.12
N ALA A 81 -17.59 -2.84 -5.25
CA ALA A 81 -18.66 -3.84 -5.29
C ALA A 81 -18.26 -5.10 -4.53
N ALA A 82 -19.22 -5.72 -3.84
CA ALA A 82 -19.00 -7.01 -3.18
C ALA A 82 -18.89 -8.15 -4.20
N GLU A 83 -17.85 -9.00 -4.07
CA GLU A 83 -17.59 -10.13 -4.99
C GLU A 83 -17.51 -11.47 -4.23
N PRO A 84 -18.65 -12.16 -4.01
CA PRO A 84 -18.70 -13.38 -3.19
C PRO A 84 -18.00 -14.59 -3.81
N LYS A 85 -17.63 -14.53 -5.09
CA LYS A 85 -16.89 -15.62 -5.76
C LYS A 85 -15.43 -15.68 -5.39
N ILE A 86 -14.86 -14.60 -4.85
CA ILE A 86 -13.46 -14.55 -4.42
C ILE A 86 -13.39 -15.15 -3.01
N LYS A 87 -12.70 -16.27 -2.88
CA LYS A 87 -12.49 -16.92 -1.58
C LYS A 87 -11.43 -16.18 -0.78
N ILE A 88 -11.68 -15.97 0.50
CA ILE A 88 -10.72 -15.44 1.49
C ILE A 88 -10.44 -16.50 2.55
N ASP A 89 -9.20 -16.54 3.01
CA ASP A 89 -8.77 -17.39 4.12
C ASP A 89 -8.75 -16.53 5.39
N VAL A 90 -9.83 -16.63 6.19
CA VAL A 90 -10.00 -15.89 7.44
C VAL A 90 -9.41 -16.72 8.57
N VAL A 91 -8.30 -16.24 9.15
CA VAL A 91 -7.60 -16.87 10.28
C VAL A 91 -8.29 -16.57 11.60
N TYR A 92 -8.83 -15.35 11.72
CA TYR A 92 -9.54 -14.88 12.90
C TYR A 92 -10.52 -13.77 12.51
N ALA A 93 -11.67 -13.75 13.17
CA ALA A 93 -12.61 -12.64 13.09
C ALA A 93 -13.38 -12.51 14.40
N ASP A 94 -13.59 -11.27 14.83
CA ASP A 94 -14.50 -10.88 15.90
C ASP A 94 -15.32 -9.66 15.47
N ASP A 95 -15.98 -8.98 16.39
CA ASP A 95 -16.81 -7.82 16.08
C ASP A 95 -16.02 -6.60 15.61
N ASP A 96 -14.73 -6.52 15.92
CA ASP A 96 -13.90 -5.35 15.70
C ASP A 96 -12.88 -5.48 14.56
N LEU A 97 -12.38 -6.69 14.29
CA LEU A 97 -11.32 -6.91 13.32
C LEU A 97 -11.39 -8.27 12.62
N ILE A 98 -10.65 -8.38 11.53
CA ILE A 98 -10.45 -9.62 10.78
C ILE A 98 -8.96 -9.79 10.54
N VAL A 99 -8.43 -11.00 10.75
CA VAL A 99 -7.09 -11.40 10.31
C VAL A 99 -7.24 -12.38 9.14
N ILE A 100 -6.61 -12.06 8.03
CA ILE A 100 -6.69 -12.80 6.77
C ILE A 100 -5.31 -13.32 6.40
N ASN A 101 -5.23 -14.58 5.98
CA ASN A 101 -4.06 -15.13 5.30
C ASN A 101 -4.24 -14.92 3.78
N LYS A 102 -3.71 -13.80 3.27
CA LYS A 102 -3.89 -13.39 1.88
C LYS A 102 -3.17 -14.33 0.92
N GLN A 103 -3.86 -14.82 -0.07
CA GLN A 103 -3.30 -15.60 -1.17
C GLN A 103 -2.51 -14.71 -2.17
N ALA A 104 -1.63 -15.32 -2.93
CA ALA A 104 -0.94 -14.66 -4.04
C ALA A 104 -1.91 -14.32 -5.18
N GLY A 105 -1.57 -13.29 -5.98
CA GLY A 105 -2.34 -12.88 -7.15
C GLY A 105 -3.47 -11.90 -6.85
N ILE A 106 -3.89 -11.74 -5.59
CA ILE A 106 -4.98 -10.84 -5.20
C ILE A 106 -4.39 -9.51 -4.71
N VAL A 107 -4.81 -8.41 -5.33
CA VAL A 107 -4.54 -7.03 -4.88
C VAL A 107 -5.43 -6.72 -3.67
N VAL A 108 -4.93 -5.97 -2.69
CA VAL A 108 -5.69 -5.71 -1.45
C VAL A 108 -6.93 -4.85 -1.70
N HIS A 109 -6.82 -3.76 -2.45
CA HIS A 109 -7.93 -2.83 -2.69
C HIS A 109 -7.92 -2.34 -4.15
N PRO A 110 -9.06 -1.88 -4.69
CA PRO A 110 -9.12 -1.32 -6.04
C PRO A 110 -8.12 -0.19 -6.25
N GLY A 111 -7.63 -0.09 -7.48
CA GLY A 111 -6.68 0.93 -7.90
C GLY A 111 -6.45 0.89 -9.40
N ALA A 112 -5.54 1.73 -9.90
CA ALA A 112 -5.19 1.76 -11.31
C ALA A 112 -4.76 0.36 -11.81
N GLY A 113 -5.43 -0.17 -12.81
CA GLY A 113 -5.19 -1.49 -13.37
C GLY A 113 -5.94 -2.66 -12.69
N ASN A 114 -6.55 -2.45 -11.52
CA ASN A 114 -7.32 -3.47 -10.81
C ASN A 114 -8.57 -2.83 -10.16
N PRO A 115 -9.60 -2.48 -10.94
CA PRO A 115 -10.80 -1.82 -10.42
C PRO A 115 -11.71 -2.77 -9.60
N THR A 116 -11.60 -4.07 -9.84
CA THR A 116 -12.39 -5.16 -9.25
C THR A 116 -11.48 -6.36 -8.96
N GLY A 117 -12.00 -7.43 -8.41
CA GLY A 117 -11.22 -8.66 -8.16
C GLY A 117 -10.25 -8.54 -6.99
N THR A 118 -10.48 -7.62 -6.06
CA THR A 118 -9.56 -7.35 -4.95
C THR A 118 -10.02 -8.03 -3.65
N LEU A 119 -9.13 -8.07 -2.67
CA LEU A 119 -9.45 -8.59 -1.34
C LEU A 119 -10.60 -7.81 -0.69
N VAL A 120 -10.63 -6.49 -0.86
CA VAL A 120 -11.73 -5.64 -0.35
C VAL A 120 -13.07 -6.05 -0.96
N ASN A 121 -13.14 -6.34 -2.28
CA ASN A 121 -14.36 -6.82 -2.91
C ASN A 121 -14.85 -8.13 -2.27
N ALA A 122 -13.94 -9.05 -1.97
CA ALA A 122 -14.25 -10.32 -1.32
C ALA A 122 -14.69 -10.14 0.15
N VAL A 123 -13.98 -9.28 0.91
CA VAL A 123 -14.29 -9.01 2.32
C VAL A 123 -15.65 -8.32 2.45
N LEU A 124 -16.00 -7.37 1.57
CA LEU A 124 -17.32 -6.74 1.53
C LEU A 124 -18.47 -7.72 1.31
N ALA A 125 -18.23 -8.84 0.62
CA ALA A 125 -19.25 -9.86 0.41
C ALA A 125 -19.53 -10.70 1.68
N VAL A 126 -18.56 -10.82 2.58
CA VAL A 126 -18.67 -11.61 3.82
C VAL A 126 -18.94 -10.70 5.03
N TYR A 127 -18.38 -9.51 5.03
CA TYR A 127 -18.43 -8.52 6.12
C TYR A 127 -18.88 -7.16 5.57
N PRO A 128 -20.16 -7.01 5.17
CA PRO A 128 -20.64 -5.78 4.51
C PRO A 128 -20.58 -4.53 5.39
N GLU A 129 -20.52 -4.69 6.71
CA GLU A 129 -20.41 -3.58 7.66
C GLU A 129 -19.11 -2.77 7.50
N ILE A 130 -18.04 -3.36 6.96
CA ILE A 130 -16.79 -2.63 6.73
C ILE A 130 -16.94 -1.47 5.73
N ALA A 131 -18.02 -1.46 4.95
CA ALA A 131 -18.30 -0.42 3.95
C ALA A 131 -18.21 1.00 4.50
N SER A 132 -18.53 1.18 5.78
CA SER A 132 -18.48 2.46 6.48
C SER A 132 -17.17 2.73 7.25
N VAL A 133 -16.18 1.83 7.16
CA VAL A 133 -14.97 1.86 7.99
C VAL A 133 -13.77 2.42 7.23
N GLY A 134 -13.27 3.57 7.64
CA GLY A 134 -12.10 4.21 7.06
C GLY A 134 -12.34 4.84 5.69
N ASP A 135 -11.45 4.61 4.74
CA ASP A 135 -11.52 5.19 3.38
C ASP A 135 -12.50 4.40 2.50
N VAL A 136 -13.40 5.07 1.80
CA VAL A 136 -14.46 4.47 0.99
C VAL A 136 -13.95 3.57 -0.15
N TYR A 137 -12.77 3.84 -0.70
CA TYR A 137 -12.14 2.99 -1.73
C TYR A 137 -11.43 1.76 -1.18
N ARG A 138 -11.14 1.75 0.12
CA ARG A 138 -10.42 0.68 0.82
C ARG A 138 -10.95 0.49 2.23
N PRO A 139 -12.25 0.21 2.35
CA PRO A 139 -12.90 0.08 3.65
C PRO A 139 -12.22 -0.99 4.52
N GLY A 140 -12.02 -0.67 5.78
CA GLY A 140 -11.37 -1.53 6.77
C GLY A 140 -9.86 -1.74 6.61
N VAL A 141 -9.23 -1.25 5.52
CA VAL A 141 -7.82 -1.50 5.22
C VAL A 141 -6.91 -0.56 5.99
N VAL A 142 -6.17 -1.09 6.97
CA VAL A 142 -5.19 -0.34 7.78
C VAL A 142 -3.75 -0.50 7.27
N HIS A 143 -3.43 -1.61 6.59
CA HIS A 143 -2.16 -1.83 5.88
C HIS A 143 -2.38 -2.74 4.66
N ARG A 144 -1.31 -2.98 3.91
CA ARG A 144 -1.43 -3.76 2.67
C ARG A 144 -0.26 -4.71 2.45
N LEU A 145 -0.52 -5.75 1.66
CA LEU A 145 0.47 -6.62 1.02
C LEU A 145 0.45 -6.41 -0.50
N ASP A 146 1.56 -6.64 -1.17
CA ASP A 146 1.63 -6.63 -2.63
C ASP A 146 0.82 -7.81 -3.21
N ALA A 147 0.41 -7.74 -4.48
CA ALA A 147 -0.36 -8.80 -5.12
C ALA A 147 0.33 -10.18 -5.04
N GLY A 148 1.65 -10.22 -5.30
CA GLY A 148 2.44 -11.45 -5.23
C GLY A 148 2.86 -11.87 -3.82
N THR A 149 2.67 -11.03 -2.79
CA THR A 149 3.00 -11.36 -1.40
C THR A 149 1.84 -12.09 -0.75
N THR A 150 2.15 -13.21 -0.09
CA THR A 150 1.18 -14.02 0.68
C THR A 150 1.29 -13.73 2.17
N GLY A 151 0.30 -14.18 2.95
CA GLY A 151 0.35 -14.24 4.41
C GLY A 151 -0.54 -13.23 5.11
N LEU A 152 -0.25 -13.01 6.37
CA LEU A 152 -1.13 -12.36 7.33
C LEU A 152 -1.29 -10.87 7.09
N MET A 153 -2.54 -10.43 7.12
CA MET A 153 -2.90 -9.03 7.23
C MET A 153 -4.15 -8.85 8.10
N ILE A 154 -4.25 -7.66 8.73
CA ILE A 154 -5.37 -7.26 9.55
C ILE A 154 -6.22 -6.22 8.84
N MET A 155 -7.55 -6.30 9.01
CA MET A 155 -8.52 -5.30 8.58
C MET A 155 -9.44 -4.96 9.75
N ALA A 156 -9.86 -3.71 9.83
CA ALA A 156 -10.83 -3.26 10.84
C ALA A 156 -12.28 -3.50 10.37
N ARG A 157 -13.16 -3.91 11.30
CA ARG A 157 -14.61 -4.02 11.08
C ARG A 157 -15.38 -2.83 11.65
N THR A 158 -14.78 -2.09 12.59
CA THR A 158 -15.37 -0.90 13.21
C THR A 158 -14.46 0.33 13.04
N ALA A 159 -15.06 1.54 13.06
CA ALA A 159 -14.31 2.79 13.01
C ALA A 159 -13.33 2.91 14.18
N ARG A 160 -13.75 2.52 15.39
CA ARG A 160 -12.91 2.52 16.60
C ARG A 160 -11.68 1.63 16.41
N ALA A 161 -11.86 0.41 15.89
CA ALA A 161 -10.76 -0.51 15.63
C ALA A 161 -9.84 0.05 14.52
N TYR A 162 -10.40 0.68 13.50
CA TYR A 162 -9.64 1.31 12.42
C TYR A 162 -8.68 2.38 12.97
N ASP A 163 -9.20 3.33 13.74
CA ASP A 163 -8.40 4.45 14.29
C ASP A 163 -7.31 3.91 15.22
N SER A 164 -7.63 2.96 16.10
CA SER A 164 -6.68 2.34 17.02
C SER A 164 -5.56 1.57 16.28
N LEU A 165 -5.90 0.80 15.24
CA LEU A 165 -4.93 0.04 14.45
C LEU A 165 -4.04 0.95 13.60
N VAL A 166 -4.60 2.03 13.03
CA VAL A 166 -3.83 3.05 12.29
C VAL A 166 -2.83 3.74 13.22
N ASP A 167 -3.25 4.11 14.44
CA ASP A 167 -2.36 4.67 15.45
C ASP A 167 -1.26 3.68 15.84
N ALA A 168 -1.60 2.43 16.16
CA ALA A 168 -0.65 1.37 16.50
C ALA A 168 0.39 1.13 15.39
N LEU A 169 -0.04 1.13 14.12
CA LEU A 169 0.85 1.04 12.96
C LEU A 169 1.77 2.27 12.83
N SER A 170 1.26 3.46 13.12
CA SER A 170 2.02 4.72 13.07
C SER A 170 3.09 4.78 14.16
N ARG A 171 2.78 4.28 15.35
CA ARG A 171 3.69 4.12 16.50
C ARG A 171 4.64 2.93 16.36
N ARG A 172 4.47 2.10 15.30
CA ARG A 172 5.32 0.92 15.01
C ARG A 172 5.25 -0.16 16.08
N VAL A 173 4.16 -0.26 16.83
CA VAL A 173 3.96 -1.29 17.86
C VAL A 173 3.37 -2.59 17.28
N VAL A 174 2.83 -2.56 16.07
CA VAL A 174 2.39 -3.77 15.36
C VAL A 174 3.61 -4.50 14.78
N VAL A 175 3.88 -5.70 15.30
CA VAL A 175 4.98 -6.55 14.82
C VAL A 175 4.54 -7.25 13.54
N ARG A 176 5.32 -7.08 12.46
CA ARG A 176 5.11 -7.73 11.16
C ARG A 176 6.41 -8.39 10.74
N ARG A 177 6.42 -9.73 10.70
CA ARG A 177 7.55 -10.53 10.26
C ARG A 177 7.25 -11.22 8.94
N TYR A 178 8.23 -11.24 8.08
CA TYR A 178 8.14 -11.81 6.74
C TYR A 178 9.26 -12.80 6.53
N LEU A 179 9.00 -13.87 5.79
CA LEU A 179 10.04 -14.68 5.17
C LEU A 179 10.29 -14.18 3.75
N ALA A 180 11.56 -14.02 3.39
CA ALA A 180 12.00 -13.65 2.07
C ALA A 180 13.14 -14.57 1.62
N LEU A 181 12.99 -15.24 0.47
CA LEU A 181 14.10 -15.94 -0.16
C LEU A 181 14.76 -14.98 -1.15
N VAL A 182 16.06 -14.75 -1.00
CA VAL A 182 16.82 -13.79 -1.82
C VAL A 182 17.99 -14.46 -2.52
N TRP A 183 18.42 -13.87 -3.63
CA TRP A 183 19.61 -14.30 -4.35
C TRP A 183 20.89 -13.92 -3.59
N GLY A 184 21.85 -14.85 -3.59
CA GLY A 184 23.17 -14.66 -3.02
C GLY A 184 23.22 -14.90 -1.50
N GLU A 185 24.43 -14.94 -0.99
CA GLU A 185 24.72 -15.01 0.44
C GLU A 185 24.84 -13.60 1.00
N MET A 186 24.15 -13.33 2.12
CA MET A 186 24.20 -12.04 2.79
C MET A 186 25.57 -11.83 3.42
N SER A 187 26.11 -10.62 3.34
CA SER A 187 27.44 -10.25 3.90
C SER A 187 27.46 -10.20 5.42
N ALA A 188 26.29 -10.15 6.07
CA ALA A 188 26.13 -10.16 7.52
C ALA A 188 24.92 -11.01 7.94
N PRO A 189 24.96 -11.69 9.10
CA PRO A 189 23.88 -12.56 9.57
C PRO A 189 22.61 -11.78 9.91
N SER A 190 22.71 -10.49 10.18
CA SER A 190 21.60 -9.59 10.43
C SER A 190 21.95 -8.15 10.09
N GLY A 191 20.94 -7.31 9.88
CA GLY A 191 21.18 -5.90 9.60
C GLY A 191 19.90 -5.09 9.55
N VAL A 192 20.09 -3.78 9.38
CA VAL A 192 19.01 -2.80 9.24
C VAL A 192 19.23 -2.04 7.93
N ILE A 193 18.19 -2.00 7.11
CA ILE A 193 18.16 -1.19 5.89
C ILE A 193 17.30 0.04 6.21
N ASP A 194 17.95 1.18 6.41
CA ASP A 194 17.32 2.47 6.69
C ASP A 194 17.54 3.38 5.48
N ALA A 195 16.61 3.33 4.52
CA ALA A 195 16.73 4.02 3.26
C ALA A 195 15.37 4.53 2.78
N PRO A 196 15.21 5.85 2.49
CA PRO A 196 13.92 6.43 2.14
C PRO A 196 13.45 5.95 0.75
N LEU A 197 12.15 5.68 0.63
CA LEU A 197 11.53 5.16 -0.57
C LEU A 197 10.62 6.18 -1.26
N GLY A 198 10.68 6.24 -2.57
CA GLY A 198 9.82 7.03 -3.43
C GLY A 198 9.61 6.37 -4.78
N ARG A 199 8.85 7.03 -5.68
CA ARG A 199 8.73 6.58 -7.06
C ARG A 199 10.08 6.71 -7.77
N ASP A 200 10.44 5.69 -8.55
CA ASP A 200 11.62 5.75 -9.40
C ASP A 200 11.44 6.88 -10.42
N GLN A 201 12.45 7.74 -10.55
CA GLN A 201 12.38 8.89 -11.46
C GLN A 201 12.43 8.47 -12.94
N ARG A 202 13.01 7.30 -13.24
CA ARG A 202 13.14 6.77 -14.61
C ARG A 202 11.96 5.89 -14.99
N ASP A 203 11.38 5.18 -14.02
CA ASP A 203 10.21 4.33 -14.20
C ASP A 203 9.20 4.57 -13.06
N PRO A 204 8.24 5.49 -13.21
CA PRO A 204 7.25 5.82 -12.18
C PRO A 204 6.32 4.66 -11.78
N THR A 205 6.35 3.54 -12.49
CA THR A 205 5.60 2.32 -12.09
C THR A 205 6.30 1.57 -10.96
N ARG A 206 7.57 1.84 -10.72
CA ARG A 206 8.41 1.20 -9.70
C ARG A 206 8.66 2.12 -8.50
N MET A 207 9.07 1.50 -7.40
CA MET A 207 9.63 2.19 -6.24
C MET A 207 11.16 2.07 -6.26
N ALA A 208 11.83 3.05 -5.67
CA ALA A 208 13.28 3.06 -5.54
C ALA A 208 13.70 3.73 -4.23
N VAL A 209 14.94 3.51 -3.80
CA VAL A 209 15.59 4.33 -2.78
C VAL A 209 15.93 5.68 -3.43
N VAL A 210 15.33 6.75 -2.91
CA VAL A 210 15.50 8.11 -3.45
C VAL A 210 15.68 9.13 -2.33
N ALA A 211 16.57 10.07 -2.53
CA ALA A 211 16.72 11.20 -1.62
C ALA A 211 15.40 11.99 -1.57
N GLY A 212 14.93 12.34 -0.36
CA GLY A 212 13.64 13.00 -0.15
C GLY A 212 12.42 12.08 -0.25
N GLY A 213 12.61 10.77 -0.38
CA GLY A 213 11.56 9.76 -0.27
C GLY A 213 10.95 9.69 1.14
N LYS A 214 9.91 8.87 1.29
CA LYS A 214 9.31 8.61 2.61
C LYS A 214 10.21 7.69 3.42
N THR A 215 10.48 8.01 4.69
CA THR A 215 11.24 7.16 5.61
C THR A 215 10.77 5.72 5.55
N ALA A 216 11.73 4.80 5.38
CA ALA A 216 11.47 3.37 5.31
C ALA A 216 12.59 2.61 6.02
N ARG A 217 12.23 1.67 6.91
CA ARG A 217 13.18 0.89 7.71
C ARG A 217 12.76 -0.57 7.77
N THR A 218 13.70 -1.46 7.39
CA THR A 218 13.54 -2.91 7.37
C THR A 218 14.69 -3.56 8.11
N ASN A 219 14.39 -4.37 9.11
CA ASN A 219 15.36 -5.23 9.78
C ASN A 219 15.39 -6.58 9.06
N TYR A 220 16.55 -7.25 8.97
CA TYR A 220 16.64 -8.61 8.47
C TYR A 220 17.55 -9.47 9.35
N GLU A 221 17.28 -10.76 9.37
CA GLU A 221 18.07 -11.80 9.99
C GLU A 221 18.13 -13.00 9.03
N VAL A 222 19.33 -13.55 8.81
CA VAL A 222 19.53 -14.74 8.00
C VAL A 222 19.09 -15.97 8.79
N ARG A 223 18.07 -16.67 8.31
CA ARG A 223 17.59 -17.92 8.89
C ARG A 223 18.35 -19.12 8.36
N GLN A 224 18.70 -19.07 7.07
CA GLN A 224 19.43 -20.14 6.40
C GLN A 224 20.10 -19.62 5.14
N ALA A 225 21.32 -20.09 4.87
CA ALA A 225 22.02 -19.90 3.59
C ALA A 225 22.03 -21.22 2.82
N PHE A 226 21.93 -21.10 1.50
CA PHE A 226 21.94 -22.23 0.57
C PHE A 226 23.02 -22.01 -0.48
N SER A 227 23.72 -23.07 -0.87
CA SER A 227 24.76 -23.04 -1.91
C SER A 227 24.34 -23.69 -3.23
N SER A 228 23.36 -24.59 -3.21
CA SER A 228 22.88 -25.35 -4.35
C SER A 228 21.38 -25.10 -4.57
N PRO A 229 20.88 -25.10 -5.82
CA PRO A 229 21.64 -25.13 -7.09
C PRO A 229 22.36 -23.81 -7.38
N VAL A 230 22.14 -22.79 -6.57
CA VAL A 230 22.77 -21.47 -6.66
C VAL A 230 22.69 -20.81 -5.28
N SER A 231 23.64 -19.93 -4.97
CA SER A 231 23.66 -19.21 -3.69
C SER A 231 22.38 -18.38 -3.48
N CYS A 232 21.70 -18.66 -2.36
CA CYS A 232 20.49 -18.00 -1.90
C CYS A 232 20.49 -17.88 -0.38
N SER A 233 19.74 -16.94 0.17
CA SER A 233 19.53 -16.79 1.61
C SER A 233 18.05 -16.70 1.94
N LEU A 234 17.61 -17.45 2.94
CA LEU A 234 16.29 -17.29 3.55
C LEU A 234 16.40 -16.30 4.71
N LEU A 235 15.69 -15.20 4.59
CA LEU A 235 15.70 -14.11 5.56
C LEU A 235 14.38 -14.03 6.31
N GLU A 236 14.45 -13.73 7.61
CA GLU A 236 13.33 -13.13 8.32
C GLU A 236 13.48 -11.60 8.26
N CYS A 237 12.45 -10.92 7.78
CA CYS A 237 12.42 -9.47 7.67
C CYS A 237 11.38 -8.87 8.62
N GLY A 238 11.78 -7.88 9.42
CA GLY A 238 10.89 -7.11 10.29
C GLY A 238 10.63 -5.72 9.72
N LEU A 239 9.35 -5.33 9.62
CA LEU A 239 8.96 -4.02 9.13
C LEU A 239 8.67 -3.04 10.28
N GLU A 240 9.43 -1.93 10.35
CA GLU A 240 9.06 -0.77 11.18
C GLU A 240 8.12 0.17 10.43
N THR A 241 8.28 0.28 9.13
CA THR A 241 7.42 1.04 8.22
C THR A 241 6.81 0.09 7.18
N GLY A 242 5.76 0.52 6.46
CA GLY A 242 5.09 -0.30 5.45
C GLY A 242 4.92 0.45 4.12
N ARG A 243 6.02 0.80 3.43
CA ARG A 243 5.95 1.46 2.13
C ARG A 243 5.72 0.43 1.02
N THR A 244 5.16 0.88 -0.08
CA THR A 244 4.94 0.04 -1.27
C THR A 244 6.25 -0.63 -1.69
N HIS A 245 6.24 -1.95 -1.88
CA HIS A 245 7.38 -2.79 -2.26
C HIS A 245 8.60 -2.70 -1.32
N GLN A 246 8.45 -2.25 -0.07
CA GLN A 246 9.58 -1.87 0.80
C GLN A 246 10.64 -2.96 0.93
N ILE A 247 10.29 -4.17 1.37
CA ILE A 247 11.25 -5.28 1.53
C ILE A 247 11.95 -5.58 0.20
N ARG A 248 11.18 -5.63 -0.88
CA ARG A 248 11.66 -5.97 -2.23
C ARG A 248 12.69 -4.97 -2.74
N VAL A 249 12.41 -3.67 -2.58
CA VAL A 249 13.32 -2.58 -2.98
C VAL A 249 14.57 -2.57 -2.09
N HIS A 250 14.40 -2.63 -0.78
CA HIS A 250 15.51 -2.62 0.16
C HIS A 250 16.51 -3.75 -0.11
N LEU A 251 16.01 -4.99 -0.25
CA LEU A 251 16.87 -6.15 -0.52
C LEU A 251 17.52 -6.07 -1.91
N ALA A 252 16.79 -5.60 -2.93
CA ALA A 252 17.34 -5.40 -4.26
C ALA A 252 18.45 -4.33 -4.27
N THR A 253 18.33 -3.27 -3.47
CA THR A 253 19.35 -2.22 -3.35
C THR A 253 20.64 -2.74 -2.73
N LEU A 254 20.58 -3.77 -1.87
CA LEU A 254 21.75 -4.48 -1.35
C LEU A 254 22.35 -5.49 -2.34
N GLY A 255 21.75 -5.69 -3.54
CA GLY A 255 22.15 -6.70 -4.50
C GLY A 255 21.48 -8.07 -4.30
N HIS A 256 20.58 -8.20 -3.33
CA HIS A 256 19.91 -9.43 -2.94
C HIS A 256 18.42 -9.41 -3.29
N SER A 257 18.08 -9.34 -4.58
CA SER A 257 16.68 -9.34 -5.04
C SER A 257 15.93 -10.58 -4.58
N VAL A 258 14.65 -10.41 -4.23
CA VAL A 258 13.77 -11.53 -3.84
C VAL A 258 13.59 -12.49 -5.01
N VAL A 259 13.76 -13.79 -4.79
CA VAL A 259 13.59 -14.83 -5.80
C VAL A 259 12.17 -14.74 -6.41
N GLY A 260 12.08 -14.75 -7.75
CA GLY A 260 10.81 -14.62 -8.48
C GLY A 260 10.30 -13.18 -8.66
N ASP A 261 11.02 -12.17 -8.18
CA ASP A 261 10.61 -10.77 -8.35
C ASP A 261 10.95 -10.24 -9.75
N VAL A 262 9.97 -10.21 -10.63
CA VAL A 262 10.13 -9.71 -12.01
C VAL A 262 10.42 -8.20 -12.07
N VAL A 263 9.97 -7.44 -11.06
CA VAL A 263 10.10 -5.98 -11.04
C VAL A 263 11.50 -5.54 -10.63
N TYR A 264 12.10 -6.24 -9.66
CA TYR A 264 13.40 -5.87 -9.06
C TYR A 264 14.53 -6.86 -9.39
N GLY A 265 14.44 -7.58 -10.54
CA GLY A 265 15.54 -8.41 -11.05
C GLY A 265 15.73 -9.75 -10.33
N GLY A 266 14.71 -10.21 -9.61
CA GLY A 266 14.75 -11.49 -8.91
C GLY A 266 14.22 -12.69 -9.71
N ALA A 267 13.67 -12.49 -10.90
CA ALA A 267 13.21 -13.58 -11.77
C ALA A 267 14.39 -14.17 -12.54
N ARG A 268 14.77 -15.41 -12.21
CA ARG A 268 15.86 -16.15 -12.87
C ARG A 268 15.41 -17.60 -13.12
N SER A 269 15.86 -18.19 -14.23
CA SER A 269 15.45 -19.53 -14.66
C SER A 269 15.87 -20.67 -13.72
N VAL A 270 17.01 -20.50 -13.03
CA VAL A 270 17.59 -21.54 -12.16
C VAL A 270 16.70 -21.89 -10.95
N LEU A 271 15.96 -20.91 -10.41
CA LEU A 271 14.88 -21.12 -9.43
C LEU A 271 13.65 -20.34 -9.91
N SER A 272 13.00 -20.86 -10.95
CA SER A 272 11.80 -20.23 -11.50
C SER A 272 10.67 -20.24 -10.49
N SER A 273 10.13 -19.06 -10.21
CA SER A 273 8.99 -18.85 -9.34
C SER A 273 7.97 -17.93 -10.00
N PRO A 274 6.66 -18.21 -9.85
CA PRO A 274 5.60 -17.39 -10.48
C PRO A 274 5.39 -16.02 -9.81
N ARG A 275 6.01 -15.81 -8.64
CA ARG A 275 5.86 -14.59 -7.84
C ARG A 275 7.10 -14.34 -6.96
N PRO A 276 7.23 -13.17 -6.37
CA PRO A 276 8.24 -12.95 -5.32
C PRO A 276 8.08 -13.94 -4.15
N MET A 277 9.14 -14.63 -3.78
CA MET A 277 9.17 -15.51 -2.62
C MET A 277 9.24 -14.67 -1.35
N LEU A 278 8.12 -14.02 -1.06
CA LEU A 278 7.89 -13.15 0.09
C LEU A 278 6.56 -13.54 0.73
N HIS A 279 6.58 -13.73 2.07
CA HIS A 279 5.44 -14.21 2.84
C HIS A 279 5.36 -13.50 4.19
N ALA A 280 4.23 -12.89 4.51
CA ALA A 280 3.93 -12.28 5.81
C ALA A 280 3.61 -13.39 6.83
N MET A 281 4.64 -13.82 7.55
CA MET A 281 4.61 -15.01 8.40
C MET A 281 3.97 -14.76 9.77
N THR A 282 4.35 -13.64 10.43
CA THR A 282 3.87 -13.34 11.77
C THR A 282 3.26 -11.95 11.84
N LEU A 283 2.12 -11.87 12.50
CA LEU A 283 1.42 -10.64 12.85
C LEU A 283 1.13 -10.65 14.35
N LYS A 284 1.64 -9.63 15.11
CA LYS A 284 1.41 -9.49 16.54
C LYS A 284 1.05 -8.03 16.86
N PHE A 285 0.00 -7.83 17.64
CA PHE A 285 -0.53 -6.52 18.03
C PHE A 285 -1.42 -6.65 19.27
N ASP A 286 -1.71 -5.55 19.95
CA ASP A 286 -2.73 -5.52 20.98
C ASP A 286 -4.10 -5.30 20.32
N HIS A 287 -5.10 -6.08 20.74
CA HIS A 287 -6.46 -5.97 20.23
C HIS A 287 -6.98 -4.54 20.44
N PRO A 288 -7.50 -3.88 19.36
CA PRO A 288 -7.78 -2.43 19.36
C PRO A 288 -8.81 -1.96 20.39
N VAL A 289 -9.64 -2.88 20.90
CA VAL A 289 -10.71 -2.57 21.86
C VAL A 289 -10.41 -3.14 23.25
N THR A 290 -9.94 -4.38 23.33
CA THR A 290 -9.70 -5.06 24.64
C THR A 290 -8.31 -4.86 25.19
N GLY A 291 -7.34 -4.48 24.35
CA GLY A 291 -5.92 -4.36 24.72
C GLY A 291 -5.21 -5.70 24.94
N ILE A 292 -5.87 -6.83 24.69
CA ILE A 292 -5.26 -8.16 24.85
C ILE A 292 -4.25 -8.39 23.71
N GLU A 293 -3.06 -8.84 24.04
CA GLU A 293 -2.05 -9.19 23.06
C GLU A 293 -2.53 -10.35 22.17
N MET A 294 -2.47 -10.16 20.86
CA MET A 294 -2.81 -11.14 19.84
C MET A 294 -1.60 -11.46 18.99
N ARG A 295 -1.40 -12.75 18.71
CA ARG A 295 -0.35 -13.23 17.81
C ARG A 295 -0.91 -14.28 16.86
N PHE A 296 -0.57 -14.12 15.58
CA PHE A 296 -0.91 -15.04 14.52
C PHE A 296 0.36 -15.40 13.77
N ASP A 297 0.50 -16.67 13.43
CA ASP A 297 1.60 -17.19 12.60
C ASP A 297 0.97 -17.97 11.43
N ALA A 298 1.43 -17.72 10.21
CA ALA A 298 0.99 -18.41 9.00
C ALA A 298 2.07 -19.38 8.53
N GLU A 299 1.66 -20.56 8.11
CA GLU A 299 2.54 -21.55 7.51
C GLU A 299 3.05 -21.08 6.14
N ILE A 300 4.26 -21.52 5.80
CA ILE A 300 4.85 -21.24 4.49
C ILE A 300 3.98 -21.87 3.41
N PRO A 301 3.50 -21.12 2.40
CA PRO A 301 2.65 -21.67 1.35
C PRO A 301 3.38 -22.67 0.46
N ALA A 302 2.63 -23.61 -0.10
CA ALA A 302 3.16 -24.78 -0.82
C ALA A 302 4.11 -24.41 -1.98
N ASP A 303 3.84 -23.32 -2.70
CA ASP A 303 4.72 -22.84 -3.77
C ASP A 303 6.07 -22.35 -3.22
N PHE A 304 6.08 -21.63 -2.10
CA PHE A 304 7.30 -21.20 -1.44
C PHE A 304 8.08 -22.41 -0.87
N ALA A 305 7.38 -23.31 -0.17
CA ALA A 305 7.99 -24.54 0.33
C ALA A 305 8.62 -25.40 -0.79
N SER A 306 7.96 -25.44 -1.96
CA SER A 306 8.50 -26.13 -3.13
C SER A 306 9.79 -25.51 -3.66
N ILE A 307 9.92 -24.19 -3.63
CA ILE A 307 11.18 -23.52 -4.03
C ILE A 307 12.27 -23.77 -2.98
N LEU A 308 11.96 -23.70 -1.68
CA LEU A 308 12.93 -24.00 -0.61
C LEU A 308 13.48 -25.42 -0.71
N LYS A 309 12.65 -26.41 -1.04
CA LYS A 309 13.09 -27.80 -1.26
C LYS A 309 14.08 -27.99 -2.43
N LYS A 310 14.14 -27.03 -3.35
CA LYS A 310 15.12 -27.05 -4.44
C LYS A 310 16.46 -26.40 -4.03
N CYS A 311 16.48 -25.72 -2.90
CA CYS A 311 17.67 -25.12 -2.32
C CYS A 311 18.26 -26.10 -1.29
N SER A 312 19.50 -26.50 -1.43
CA SER A 312 20.15 -27.47 -0.55
C SER A 312 21.61 -27.07 -0.22
#